data_9a3dcfc71ac01c668c9ab9a5f9281bb7
#
_entry.id   9a3dcfc71ac01c668c9ab9a5f9281bb7
#
_cell.length_a   1.000
_cell.length_b   1.000
_cell.length_c   1.000
_cell.angle_alpha   90.00
_cell.angle_beta   90.00
_cell.angle_gamma   90.00
#
_symmetry.space_group_name_H-M   'P 1'
#
loop_
_entity.id
_entity.type
_entity.pdbx_description
1 polymer ?
#
loop_
_entity_poly.entity_id
_entity_poly.type
_entity_poly.pdbx_seq_one_letter_code
_entity_poly.pdbx_strand_id
1 'polypeptide(L)'
;MIKKVLLLLFFISNLVFATNSVNISRDKYIHDIYSQLKLENKMEYDTFQKAYKGYEKISDKREGLLTIIDFTKPSNEKRFFVIDLNKKKIDYSTYVTHGKNSGLTVPLNFSNNRNSYMSSLGFYITGDAYEGKYGYSLRLQGLEEGFNSNAYRRAIVVHGADYAEPSFIEKYGFLGRSEGCPAIPTTISKDVIDYIKGKTVLFIMGKDKHYIEKSRYASL
;
A
#
# COMPACT_ATOMS: atom_id res chain seq x y z
N MET A 1 34.71 -33.32 22.78
CA MET A 1 34.16 -31.98 22.60
C MET A 1 34.23 -31.48 21.14
N ILE A 2 35.34 -31.60 20.44
CA ILE A 2 35.57 -31.11 19.06
C ILE A 2 34.56 -31.66 18.04
N LYS A 3 34.24 -32.98 18.06
CA LYS A 3 33.27 -33.59 17.13
C LYS A 3 31.85 -33.04 17.27
N LYS A 4 31.40 -32.65 18.48
CA LYS A 4 30.06 -32.05 18.70
C LYS A 4 30.00 -30.60 18.18
N VAL A 5 31.09 -29.85 18.28
CA VAL A 5 31.21 -28.49 17.79
C VAL A 5 31.20 -28.47 16.23
N LEU A 6 31.94 -29.39 15.59
CA LEU A 6 31.95 -29.53 14.14
C LEU A 6 30.55 -29.87 13.57
N LEU A 7 29.84 -30.80 14.26
CA LEU A 7 28.47 -31.16 13.82
C LEU A 7 27.51 -29.99 13.91
N LEU A 8 27.61 -29.17 14.97
CA LEU A 8 26.78 -27.99 15.17
C LEU A 8 27.05 -26.92 14.09
N LEU A 9 28.31 -26.68 13.76
CA LEU A 9 28.71 -25.75 12.68
C LEU A 9 28.22 -26.21 11.31
N PHE A 10 28.25 -27.52 11.03
CA PHE A 10 27.72 -28.09 9.79
C PHE A 10 26.20 -27.95 9.69
N PHE A 11 25.45 -28.14 10.78
CA PHE A 11 24.00 -27.91 10.82
C PHE A 11 23.64 -26.43 10.65
N ILE A 12 24.37 -25.51 11.26
CA ILE A 12 24.16 -24.07 11.11
C ILE A 12 24.42 -23.63 9.67
N SER A 13 25.51 -24.09 9.04
CA SER A 13 25.82 -23.75 7.66
C SER A 13 24.76 -24.26 6.68
N ASN A 14 24.27 -25.47 6.81
CA ASN A 14 23.21 -26.00 5.97
C ASN A 14 21.88 -25.27 6.16
N LEU A 15 21.55 -24.84 7.38
CA LEU A 15 20.36 -24.05 7.68
C LEU A 15 20.43 -22.66 7.03
N VAL A 16 21.59 -22.00 7.07
CA VAL A 16 21.83 -20.71 6.42
C VAL A 16 21.76 -20.83 4.88
N PHE A 17 22.32 -21.89 4.31
CA PHE A 17 22.22 -22.15 2.85
C PHE A 17 20.79 -22.41 2.43
N ALA A 18 20.03 -23.19 3.20
CA ALA A 18 18.63 -23.50 2.90
C ALA A 18 17.75 -22.24 2.98
N THR A 19 17.93 -21.40 3.99
CA THR A 19 17.16 -20.15 4.10
C THR A 19 17.51 -19.14 3.01
N ASN A 20 18.76 -19.03 2.60
CA ASN A 20 19.18 -18.17 1.50
C ASN A 20 18.61 -18.64 0.16
N SER A 21 18.61 -19.94 -0.11
CA SER A 21 18.04 -20.48 -1.36
C SER A 21 16.52 -20.27 -1.45
N VAL A 22 15.80 -20.41 -0.35
CA VAL A 22 14.35 -20.14 -0.28
C VAL A 22 14.07 -18.65 -0.52
N ASN A 23 14.85 -17.75 0.08
CA ASN A 23 14.68 -16.31 -0.11
C ASN A 23 14.97 -15.88 -1.56
N ILE A 24 16.02 -16.39 -2.18
CA ILE A 24 16.35 -16.11 -3.60
C ILE A 24 15.23 -16.60 -4.51
N SER A 25 14.69 -17.80 -4.27
CA SER A 25 13.56 -18.34 -5.01
C SER A 25 12.30 -17.47 -4.85
N ARG A 26 12.07 -16.95 -3.63
CA ARG A 26 10.92 -16.08 -3.33
C ARG A 26 11.03 -14.73 -4.00
N ASP A 27 12.18 -14.08 -3.94
CA ASP A 27 12.41 -12.78 -4.59
C ASP A 27 12.26 -12.90 -6.11
N LYS A 28 12.76 -14.00 -6.71
CA LYS A 28 12.54 -14.30 -8.13
C LYS A 28 11.06 -14.43 -8.45
N TYR A 29 10.30 -15.18 -7.64
CA TYR A 29 8.86 -15.32 -7.84
C TYR A 29 8.11 -13.98 -7.80
N ILE A 30 8.44 -13.11 -6.83
CA ILE A 30 7.84 -11.77 -6.74
C ILE A 30 8.21 -10.93 -7.97
N HIS A 31 9.46 -11.01 -8.44
CA HIS A 31 9.89 -10.31 -9.64
C HIS A 31 9.17 -10.82 -10.89
N ASP A 32 8.94 -12.13 -11.01
CA ASP A 32 8.18 -12.72 -12.12
C ASP A 32 6.72 -12.22 -12.13
N ILE A 33 6.09 -12.07 -10.95
CA ILE A 33 4.74 -11.48 -10.85
C ILE A 33 4.77 -10.00 -11.28
N TYR A 34 5.74 -9.22 -10.82
CA TYR A 34 5.90 -7.82 -11.19
C TYR A 34 6.00 -7.65 -12.71
N SER A 35 6.80 -8.48 -13.38
CA SER A 35 6.96 -8.47 -14.83
C SER A 35 5.68 -8.92 -15.57
N GLN A 36 5.00 -9.98 -15.08
CA GLN A 36 3.73 -10.43 -15.65
C GLN A 36 2.64 -9.34 -15.56
N LEU A 37 2.64 -8.54 -14.49
CA LEU A 37 1.74 -7.40 -14.29
C LEU A 37 2.12 -6.17 -15.14
N LYS A 38 3.29 -6.19 -15.81
CA LYS A 38 3.84 -5.06 -16.60
C LYS A 38 3.88 -3.77 -15.79
N LEU A 39 4.51 -3.86 -14.60
CA LEU A 39 4.59 -2.76 -13.64
C LEU A 39 5.80 -1.84 -13.87
N GLU A 40 6.76 -2.17 -14.74
CA GLU A 40 8.04 -1.50 -14.92
C GLU A 40 7.93 0.02 -15.16
N ASN A 41 6.88 0.44 -15.88
CA ASN A 41 6.61 1.86 -16.14
C ASN A 41 5.48 2.45 -15.26
N LYS A 42 5.02 1.71 -14.25
CA LYS A 42 3.90 2.11 -13.40
C LYS A 42 4.30 2.29 -11.94
N MET A 43 5.22 1.45 -11.46
CA MET A 43 5.61 1.39 -10.05
C MET A 43 7.02 0.82 -9.95
N GLU A 44 7.84 1.36 -9.06
CA GLU A 44 9.17 0.79 -8.78
C GLU A 44 9.05 -0.62 -8.19
N TYR A 45 9.99 -1.52 -8.58
CA TYR A 45 10.00 -2.90 -8.07
C TYR A 45 10.08 -2.95 -6.54
N ASP A 46 10.86 -2.08 -5.92
CA ASP A 46 10.99 -1.99 -4.46
C ASP A 46 9.64 -1.74 -3.75
N THR A 47 8.81 -0.84 -4.32
CA THR A 47 7.45 -0.59 -3.81
C THR A 47 6.58 -1.84 -3.90
N PHE A 48 6.59 -2.51 -5.06
CA PHE A 48 5.81 -3.74 -5.25
C PHE A 48 6.30 -4.88 -4.35
N GLN A 49 7.62 -5.08 -4.25
CA GLN A 49 8.21 -6.11 -3.41
C GLN A 49 7.81 -5.95 -1.93
N LYS A 50 7.89 -4.71 -1.41
CA LYS A 50 7.44 -4.39 -0.04
C LYS A 50 5.95 -4.66 0.15
N ALA A 51 5.12 -4.22 -0.81
CA ALA A 51 3.68 -4.43 -0.79
C ALA A 51 3.34 -5.93 -0.78
N TYR A 52 3.99 -6.71 -1.64
CA TYR A 52 3.73 -8.15 -1.77
C TYR A 52 4.20 -8.93 -0.54
N LYS A 53 5.43 -8.69 -0.06
CA LYS A 53 5.96 -9.33 1.15
C LYS A 53 5.14 -8.97 2.40
N GLY A 54 4.70 -7.72 2.50
CA GLY A 54 3.82 -7.31 3.60
C GLY A 54 2.44 -7.94 3.52
N TYR A 55 1.86 -8.04 2.32
CA TYR A 55 0.61 -8.76 2.09
C TYR A 55 0.69 -10.21 2.59
N GLU A 56 1.78 -10.90 2.33
CA GLU A 56 1.97 -12.29 2.78
C GLU A 56 2.05 -12.42 4.30
N LYS A 57 2.64 -11.45 4.99
CA LYS A 57 2.76 -11.45 6.46
C LYS A 57 1.41 -11.22 7.19
N ILE A 58 0.39 -10.71 6.50
CA ILE A 58 -0.93 -10.42 7.10
C ILE A 58 -1.80 -11.68 7.00
N SER A 59 -2.20 -12.25 8.13
CA SER A 59 -2.96 -13.52 8.18
C SER A 59 -4.48 -13.33 8.09
N ASP A 60 -5.05 -12.32 8.78
CA ASP A 60 -6.51 -12.06 8.76
C ASP A 60 -6.90 -11.12 7.63
N LYS A 61 -6.96 -11.67 6.41
CA LYS A 61 -7.33 -10.93 5.20
C LYS A 61 -8.17 -11.77 4.24
N ARG A 62 -8.91 -11.10 3.38
CA ARG A 62 -9.45 -11.74 2.17
C ARG A 62 -8.32 -11.86 1.15
N GLU A 63 -8.03 -13.10 0.79
CA GLU A 63 -6.94 -13.43 -0.12
C GLU A 63 -7.21 -12.99 -1.57
N GLY A 64 -6.13 -12.80 -2.33
CA GLY A 64 -6.17 -12.60 -3.77
C GLY A 64 -6.21 -11.15 -4.23
N LEU A 65 -6.51 -10.17 -3.37
CA LEU A 65 -6.54 -8.77 -3.74
C LEU A 65 -5.53 -7.95 -2.93
N LEU A 66 -4.71 -7.17 -3.64
CA LEU A 66 -3.77 -6.21 -3.07
C LEU A 66 -3.99 -4.84 -3.72
N THR A 67 -4.35 -3.84 -2.91
CA THR A 67 -4.38 -2.44 -3.33
C THR A 67 -3.08 -1.76 -2.94
N ILE A 68 -2.45 -1.04 -3.89
CA ILE A 68 -1.23 -0.28 -3.65
C ILE A 68 -1.46 1.18 -4.01
N ILE A 69 -1.16 2.08 -3.07
CA ILE A 69 -1.10 3.52 -3.28
C ILE A 69 0.38 3.94 -3.20
N ASP A 70 0.91 4.39 -4.32
CA ASP A 70 2.31 4.78 -4.44
C ASP A 70 2.49 6.30 -4.34
N PHE A 71 2.63 6.80 -3.13
CA PHE A 71 2.88 8.21 -2.86
C PHE A 71 4.35 8.65 -3.10
N THR A 72 5.20 7.77 -3.62
CA THR A 72 6.49 8.19 -4.15
C THR A 72 6.34 8.95 -5.46
N LYS A 73 5.17 8.82 -6.12
CA LYS A 73 4.79 9.45 -7.39
C LYS A 73 3.96 10.72 -7.17
N PRO A 74 4.00 11.67 -8.12
CA PRO A 74 3.18 12.88 -8.05
C PRO A 74 1.69 12.57 -8.29
N SER A 75 0.82 13.50 -7.87
CA SER A 75 -0.63 13.32 -7.89
C SER A 75 -1.25 13.37 -9.30
N ASN A 76 -0.54 13.89 -10.28
CA ASN A 76 -0.93 13.91 -11.68
C ASN A 76 -0.54 12.64 -12.44
N GLU A 77 -0.01 11.64 -11.75
CA GLU A 77 0.20 10.29 -12.28
C GLU A 77 -0.76 9.29 -11.64
N LYS A 78 -1.09 8.22 -12.39
CA LYS A 78 -1.81 7.08 -11.82
C LYS A 78 -0.93 6.39 -10.80
N ARG A 79 -1.40 6.35 -9.55
CA ARG A 79 -0.64 5.85 -8.40
C ARG A 79 -1.49 5.06 -7.39
N PHE A 80 -2.72 4.71 -7.79
CA PHE A 80 -3.63 3.79 -7.10
C PHE A 80 -3.84 2.58 -7.99
N PHE A 81 -3.50 1.40 -7.50
CA PHE A 81 -3.57 0.14 -8.24
C PHE A 81 -4.32 -0.90 -7.41
N VAL A 82 -5.29 -1.58 -8.02
CA VAL A 82 -5.91 -2.78 -7.46
C VAL A 82 -5.47 -3.97 -8.28
N ILE A 83 -4.80 -4.91 -7.64
CA ILE A 83 -4.17 -6.07 -8.26
C ILE A 83 -4.88 -7.33 -7.81
N ASP A 84 -5.43 -8.09 -8.75
CA ASP A 84 -5.85 -9.47 -8.55
C ASP A 84 -4.60 -10.37 -8.66
N LEU A 85 -4.13 -10.84 -7.52
CA LEU A 85 -2.92 -11.66 -7.43
C LEU A 85 -3.15 -13.08 -7.97
N ASN A 86 -4.39 -13.59 -7.93
CA ASN A 86 -4.75 -14.90 -8.45
C ASN A 86 -4.73 -14.91 -9.98
N LYS A 87 -5.31 -13.86 -10.59
CA LYS A 87 -5.32 -13.69 -12.05
C LYS A 87 -4.07 -13.00 -12.58
N LYS A 88 -3.20 -12.49 -11.70
CA LYS A 88 -2.01 -11.70 -12.04
C LYS A 88 -2.38 -10.54 -12.99
N LYS A 89 -3.37 -9.75 -12.60
CA LYS A 89 -3.94 -8.67 -13.40
C LYS A 89 -4.15 -7.42 -12.56
N ILE A 90 -3.89 -6.25 -13.16
CA ILE A 90 -4.30 -4.97 -12.61
C ILE A 90 -5.74 -4.72 -13.02
N ASP A 91 -6.68 -4.79 -12.07
CA ASP A 91 -8.10 -4.56 -12.34
C ASP A 91 -8.44 -3.07 -12.36
N TYR A 92 -7.77 -2.27 -11.49
CA TYR A 92 -7.92 -0.81 -11.49
C TYR A 92 -6.55 -0.14 -11.43
N SER A 93 -6.39 0.91 -12.24
CA SER A 93 -5.24 1.81 -12.22
C SER A 93 -5.74 3.24 -12.38
N THR A 94 -5.65 4.04 -11.31
CA THR A 94 -6.26 5.38 -11.28
C THR A 94 -5.46 6.39 -10.48
N TYR A 95 -5.96 7.61 -10.46
CA TYR A 95 -5.46 8.70 -9.63
C TYR A 95 -5.92 8.56 -8.18
N VAL A 96 -5.17 9.15 -7.24
CA VAL A 96 -5.56 9.24 -5.84
C VAL A 96 -4.93 10.47 -5.19
N THR A 97 -5.72 11.16 -4.37
CA THR A 97 -5.26 12.34 -3.63
C THR A 97 -4.53 11.95 -2.34
N HIS A 98 -3.85 12.91 -1.75
CA HIS A 98 -3.23 12.82 -0.43
C HIS A 98 -3.65 13.99 0.46
N GLY A 99 -3.28 13.95 1.73
CA GLY A 99 -3.61 14.97 2.71
C GLY A 99 -2.97 16.34 2.41
N LYS A 100 -3.71 17.44 2.62
CA LYS A 100 -3.29 18.80 2.27
C LYS A 100 -1.97 19.23 2.93
N ASN A 101 -1.65 18.68 4.09
CA ASN A 101 -0.39 18.98 4.80
C ASN A 101 0.71 17.95 4.48
N SER A 102 0.45 16.95 3.62
CA SER A 102 1.48 16.01 3.19
C SER A 102 2.40 16.58 2.12
N GLY A 103 1.94 17.52 1.30
CA GLY A 103 2.69 18.13 0.19
C GLY A 103 1.77 18.70 -0.87
N LEU A 104 2.33 19.27 -1.92
CA LEU A 104 1.55 19.83 -3.03
C LEU A 104 1.23 18.77 -4.09
N THR A 105 2.24 18.30 -4.81
CA THR A 105 2.11 17.29 -5.88
C THR A 105 2.56 15.92 -5.43
N VAL A 106 3.73 15.87 -4.77
CA VAL A 106 4.28 14.65 -4.14
C VAL A 106 4.16 14.79 -2.63
N PRO A 107 3.53 13.86 -1.92
CA PRO A 107 3.52 13.88 -0.47
C PRO A 107 4.90 13.51 0.09
N LEU A 108 5.41 14.34 0.99
CA LEU A 108 6.70 14.20 1.65
C LEU A 108 6.57 14.09 3.17
N ASN A 109 5.40 14.48 3.71
CA ASN A 109 5.13 14.46 5.15
C ASN A 109 3.95 13.55 5.45
N PHE A 110 4.10 12.71 6.48
CA PHE A 110 3.12 11.73 6.88
C PHE A 110 2.89 11.77 8.39
N SER A 111 1.69 11.39 8.84
CA SER A 111 1.38 11.44 10.26
C SER A 111 0.26 10.50 10.64
N ASN A 112 0.38 9.90 11.83
CA ASN A 112 -0.68 9.14 12.49
C ASN A 112 -1.53 9.99 13.45
N ASN A 113 -1.17 11.28 13.64
CA ASN A 113 -1.84 12.15 14.60
C ASN A 113 -3.18 12.69 14.07
N ARG A 114 -4.15 12.81 14.98
CA ARG A 114 -5.43 13.47 14.67
C ARG A 114 -5.19 14.93 14.29
N ASN A 115 -6.04 15.45 13.41
CA ASN A 115 -5.99 16.84 12.94
C ASN A 115 -4.68 17.25 12.27
N SER A 116 -3.82 16.29 11.88
CA SER A 116 -2.60 16.60 11.13
C SER A 116 -2.89 17.02 9.69
N TYR A 117 -4.05 16.59 9.14
CA TYR A 117 -4.40 16.73 7.73
C TYR A 117 -3.35 16.11 6.77
N MET A 118 -2.57 15.17 7.29
CA MET A 118 -1.58 14.40 6.53
C MET A 118 -2.09 12.98 6.27
N SER A 119 -1.66 12.39 5.17
CA SER A 119 -1.79 10.96 4.93
C SER A 119 -0.92 10.15 5.89
N SER A 120 -1.28 8.89 6.12
CA SER A 120 -0.51 7.92 6.90
C SER A 120 0.03 6.84 5.98
N LEU A 121 1.23 6.36 6.24
CA LEU A 121 1.84 5.26 5.49
C LEU A 121 1.49 3.90 6.10
N GLY A 122 1.68 2.83 5.32
CA GLY A 122 1.65 1.48 5.84
C GLY A 122 0.49 0.64 5.33
N PHE A 123 0.33 -0.50 6.00
CA PHE A 123 -0.67 -1.50 5.66
C PHE A 123 -1.98 -1.28 6.40
N TYR A 124 -3.05 -1.53 5.68
CA TYR A 124 -4.43 -1.44 6.16
C TYR A 124 -5.21 -2.68 5.78
N ILE A 125 -6.22 -3.01 6.57
CA ILE A 125 -7.31 -3.88 6.17
C ILE A 125 -8.53 -3.02 5.84
N THR A 126 -9.16 -3.29 4.71
CA THR A 126 -10.42 -2.64 4.32
C THR A 126 -11.58 -3.20 5.13
N GLY A 127 -12.42 -2.31 5.63
CA GLY A 127 -13.64 -2.65 6.36
C GLY A 127 -14.88 -2.65 5.47
N ASP A 128 -15.99 -2.26 6.08
CA ASP A 128 -17.27 -2.10 5.41
C ASP A 128 -17.35 -0.76 4.66
N ALA A 129 -18.11 -0.74 3.57
CA ALA A 129 -18.53 0.48 2.93
C ALA A 129 -19.77 1.05 3.63
N TYR A 130 -19.89 2.38 3.63
CA TYR A 130 -21.00 3.09 4.26
C TYR A 130 -21.27 4.44 3.58
N GLU A 131 -22.48 4.95 3.72
CA GLU A 131 -22.77 6.33 3.33
C GLU A 131 -22.34 7.27 4.47
N GLY A 132 -21.46 8.20 4.18
CA GLY A 132 -20.89 9.13 5.14
C GLY A 132 -20.90 10.58 4.64
N LYS A 133 -20.22 11.47 5.35
CA LYS A 133 -20.10 12.89 5.00
C LYS A 133 -19.56 13.11 3.55
N TYR A 134 -18.73 12.21 3.07
CA TYR A 134 -18.11 12.26 1.74
C TYR A 134 -18.80 11.31 0.74
N GLY A 135 -20.06 10.92 0.98
CA GLY A 135 -20.79 9.93 0.19
C GLY A 135 -20.33 8.51 0.50
N TYR A 136 -20.46 7.63 -0.50
CA TYR A 136 -20.09 6.23 -0.39
C TYR A 136 -18.59 6.07 -0.11
N SER A 137 -18.28 5.55 1.05
CA SER A 137 -16.93 5.54 1.63
C SER A 137 -16.56 4.17 2.18
N LEU A 138 -15.27 3.81 2.13
CA LEU A 138 -14.72 2.55 2.63
C LEU A 138 -13.86 2.78 3.85
N ARG A 139 -14.18 2.13 4.96
CA ARG A 139 -13.41 2.19 6.21
C ARG A 139 -12.04 1.53 6.03
N LEU A 140 -11.03 2.12 6.67
CA LEU A 140 -9.67 1.59 6.72
C LEU A 140 -9.24 1.37 8.16
N GLN A 141 -8.78 0.15 8.45
CA GLN A 141 -8.14 -0.22 9.71
C GLN A 141 -6.63 -0.27 9.50
N GLY A 142 -5.89 0.64 10.12
CA GLY A 142 -4.43 0.65 10.08
C GLY A 142 -3.83 -0.46 10.95
N LEU A 143 -2.80 -1.13 10.46
CA LEU A 143 -2.19 -2.29 11.08
C LEU A 143 -0.86 -1.99 11.81
N GLU A 144 -0.35 -0.75 11.68
CA GLU A 144 1.00 -0.42 12.12
C GLU A 144 0.99 0.69 13.18
N GLU A 145 1.40 0.30 14.40
CA GLU A 145 1.49 1.22 15.52
C GLU A 145 2.50 2.34 15.21
N GLY A 146 2.15 3.58 15.60
CA GLY A 146 2.97 4.77 15.29
C GLY A 146 2.79 5.31 13.88
N PHE A 147 2.42 4.51 12.89
CA PHE A 147 2.33 4.92 11.48
C PHE A 147 0.89 5.16 11.00
N ASN A 148 -0.05 4.24 11.27
CA ASN A 148 -1.42 4.34 10.82
C ASN A 148 -2.46 3.74 11.79
N SER A 149 -2.07 3.28 12.96
CA SER A 149 -2.96 2.67 13.96
C SER A 149 -4.16 3.56 14.36
N ASN A 150 -4.05 4.87 14.20
CA ASN A 150 -5.13 5.82 14.45
C ASN A 150 -6.05 6.05 13.23
N ALA A 151 -5.85 5.39 12.10
CA ALA A 151 -6.61 5.65 10.87
C ALA A 151 -8.13 5.59 11.09
N TYR A 152 -8.62 4.56 11.77
CA TYR A 152 -10.04 4.44 12.09
C TYR A 152 -10.55 5.61 12.96
N ARG A 153 -9.83 5.98 14.01
CA ARG A 153 -10.18 7.11 14.92
C ARG A 153 -10.09 8.46 14.23
N ARG A 154 -9.25 8.56 13.17
CA ARG A 154 -9.08 9.75 12.33
C ARG A 154 -10.12 9.82 11.21
N ALA A 155 -11.00 8.82 11.09
CA ALA A 155 -11.94 8.65 9.99
C ALA A 155 -11.26 8.66 8.61
N ILE A 156 -10.08 8.04 8.50
CA ILE A 156 -9.41 7.84 7.21
C ILE A 156 -10.15 6.75 6.44
N VAL A 157 -10.63 7.10 5.26
CA VAL A 157 -11.45 6.26 4.39
C VAL A 157 -11.02 6.42 2.93
N VAL A 158 -11.32 5.42 2.08
CA VAL A 158 -11.34 5.62 0.61
C VAL A 158 -12.71 6.17 0.25
N HIS A 159 -12.76 7.26 -0.54
CA HIS A 159 -14.02 7.84 -1.01
C HIS A 159 -13.83 8.48 -2.38
N GLY A 160 -14.94 8.78 -3.06
CA GLY A 160 -14.95 9.57 -4.29
C GLY A 160 -14.81 11.07 -4.00
N ALA A 161 -14.13 11.80 -4.90
CA ALA A 161 -14.09 13.26 -4.83
C ALA A 161 -13.85 13.88 -6.20
N ASP A 162 -14.54 14.99 -6.50
CA ASP A 162 -14.39 15.72 -7.76
C ASP A 162 -12.98 16.28 -7.92
N TYR A 163 -12.33 16.67 -6.84
CA TYR A 163 -10.95 17.15 -6.85
C TYR A 163 -9.91 16.01 -7.08
N ALA A 164 -10.36 14.77 -7.23
CA ALA A 164 -9.56 13.63 -7.64
C ALA A 164 -9.76 13.23 -9.12
N GLU A 165 -10.65 13.92 -9.84
CA GLU A 165 -10.92 13.68 -11.26
C GLU A 165 -9.76 14.13 -12.15
N PRO A 166 -9.55 13.48 -13.32
CA PRO A 166 -8.55 13.90 -14.30
C PRO A 166 -8.72 15.37 -14.75
N SER A 167 -9.95 15.86 -14.85
CA SER A 167 -10.26 17.25 -15.21
C SER A 167 -9.65 18.27 -14.21
N PHE A 168 -9.46 17.87 -12.96
CA PHE A 168 -8.79 18.72 -11.99
C PHE A 168 -7.30 18.86 -12.33
N ILE A 169 -6.65 17.80 -12.81
CA ILE A 169 -5.25 17.83 -13.29
C ILE A 169 -5.13 18.71 -14.53
N GLU A 170 -6.06 18.59 -15.46
CA GLU A 170 -6.09 19.42 -16.69
C GLU A 170 -6.15 20.90 -16.35
N LYS A 171 -6.92 21.26 -15.32
CA LYS A 171 -7.11 22.65 -14.89
C LYS A 171 -5.96 23.21 -14.05
N TYR A 172 -5.35 22.40 -13.16
CA TYR A 172 -4.44 22.86 -12.12
C TYR A 172 -3.04 22.23 -12.19
N GLY A 173 -2.81 21.25 -13.05
CA GLY A 173 -1.55 20.49 -13.17
C GLY A 173 -1.35 19.39 -12.12
N PHE A 174 -2.22 19.30 -11.11
CA PHE A 174 -2.17 18.32 -10.03
C PHE A 174 -3.58 18.07 -9.45
N LEU A 175 -3.77 17.01 -8.68
CA LEU A 175 -5.04 16.75 -7.98
C LEU A 175 -5.24 17.70 -6.79
N GLY A 176 -6.51 17.87 -6.40
CA GLY A 176 -6.84 18.45 -5.11
C GLY A 176 -6.31 17.60 -3.96
N ARG A 177 -6.50 18.06 -2.73
CA ARG A 177 -5.95 17.43 -1.52
C ARG A 177 -7.02 17.26 -0.47
N SER A 178 -6.98 16.11 0.21
CA SER A 178 -7.90 15.74 1.28
C SER A 178 -7.43 16.21 2.67
N GLU A 179 -8.13 15.79 3.69
CA GLU A 179 -7.70 15.92 5.10
C GLU A 179 -6.94 14.68 5.61
N GLY A 180 -6.38 13.88 4.68
CA GLY A 180 -5.61 12.68 4.97
C GLY A 180 -6.15 11.43 4.29
N CYS A 181 -7.40 11.42 3.85
CA CYS A 181 -8.04 10.30 3.14
C CYS A 181 -7.44 10.11 1.75
N PRO A 182 -7.26 8.87 1.27
CA PRO A 182 -7.07 8.59 -0.13
C PRO A 182 -8.39 8.75 -0.90
N ALA A 183 -8.59 9.89 -1.57
CA ALA A 183 -9.77 10.10 -2.42
C ALA A 183 -9.42 9.77 -3.88
N ILE A 184 -10.32 9.07 -4.55
CA ILE A 184 -10.22 8.63 -5.95
C ILE A 184 -11.30 9.32 -6.79
N PRO A 185 -11.22 9.28 -8.15
CA PRO A 185 -12.25 9.86 -9.00
C PRO A 185 -13.65 9.36 -8.64
N THR A 186 -14.60 10.28 -8.53
CA THR A 186 -16.02 9.99 -8.20
C THR A 186 -16.62 9.02 -9.20
N THR A 187 -16.23 9.15 -10.47
CA THR A 187 -16.74 8.35 -11.61
C THR A 187 -16.52 6.84 -11.46
N ILE A 188 -15.51 6.41 -10.68
CA ILE A 188 -15.17 4.98 -10.48
C ILE A 188 -15.18 4.57 -9.01
N SER A 189 -15.39 5.50 -8.09
CA SER A 189 -15.19 5.26 -6.65
C SER A 189 -16.09 4.16 -6.11
N LYS A 190 -17.35 4.11 -6.53
CA LYS A 190 -18.30 3.10 -6.07
C LYS A 190 -17.85 1.69 -6.47
N ASP A 191 -17.48 1.49 -7.72
CA ASP A 191 -17.06 0.18 -8.23
C ASP A 191 -15.78 -0.30 -7.58
N VAL A 192 -14.80 0.60 -7.41
CA VAL A 192 -13.54 0.30 -6.70
C VAL A 192 -13.82 -0.08 -5.25
N ILE A 193 -14.62 0.71 -4.52
CA ILE A 193 -14.97 0.46 -3.12
C ILE A 193 -15.68 -0.90 -2.99
N ASP A 194 -16.67 -1.18 -3.84
CA ASP A 194 -17.39 -2.45 -3.82
C ASP A 194 -16.48 -3.65 -4.09
N TYR A 195 -15.47 -3.45 -4.94
CA TYR A 195 -14.51 -4.50 -5.28
C TYR A 195 -13.52 -4.81 -4.16
N ILE A 196 -12.99 -3.77 -3.48
CA ILE A 196 -11.95 -3.94 -2.45
C ILE A 196 -12.47 -3.97 -1.00
N LYS A 197 -13.78 -3.76 -0.73
CA LYS A 197 -14.33 -3.85 0.64
C LYS A 197 -14.23 -5.25 1.21
N GLY A 198 -14.28 -5.38 2.52
CA GLY A 198 -14.36 -6.67 3.21
C GLY A 198 -13.02 -7.40 3.34
N LYS A 199 -12.15 -6.87 4.19
CA LYS A 199 -10.88 -7.48 4.61
C LYS A 199 -9.79 -7.62 3.53
N THR A 200 -9.80 -6.84 2.43
CA THR A 200 -8.65 -6.83 1.52
C THR A 200 -7.51 -5.99 2.09
N VAL A 201 -6.30 -6.25 1.59
CA VAL A 201 -5.11 -5.50 1.98
C VAL A 201 -4.96 -4.26 1.11
N LEU A 202 -4.72 -3.11 1.75
CA LEU A 202 -4.34 -1.87 1.11
C LEU A 202 -3.01 -1.39 1.71
N PHE A 203 -2.05 -1.08 0.85
CA PHE A 203 -0.74 -0.58 1.22
C PHE A 203 -0.52 0.83 0.69
N ILE A 204 -0.04 1.74 1.52
CA ILE A 204 0.34 3.10 1.15
C ILE A 204 1.84 3.27 1.35
N MET A 205 2.57 3.42 0.24
CA MET A 205 4.01 3.68 0.21
C MET A 205 4.29 5.16 0.07
N GLY A 206 5.33 5.66 0.72
CA GLY A 206 5.85 7.02 0.59
C GLY A 206 7.35 7.08 0.86
N LYS A 207 7.98 8.21 0.53
CA LYS A 207 9.42 8.45 0.76
C LYS A 207 9.67 8.84 2.22
N ASP A 208 9.58 7.88 3.12
CA ASP A 208 9.85 8.05 4.55
C ASP A 208 10.81 6.94 5.02
N LYS A 209 12.06 7.31 5.31
CA LYS A 209 13.10 6.37 5.74
C LYS A 209 12.73 5.70 7.06
N HIS A 210 12.16 6.46 8.01
CA HIS A 210 11.77 5.93 9.30
C HIS A 210 10.69 4.85 9.15
N TYR A 211 9.68 5.08 8.27
CA TYR A 211 8.68 4.07 7.96
C TYR A 211 9.33 2.81 7.35
N ILE A 212 10.18 2.98 6.33
CA ILE A 212 10.80 1.85 5.62
C ILE A 212 11.63 0.98 6.57
N GLU A 213 12.38 1.60 7.50
CA GLU A 213 13.24 0.90 8.45
C GLU A 213 12.49 0.25 9.61
N LYS A 214 11.36 0.82 10.04
CA LYS A 214 10.64 0.42 11.26
C LYS A 214 9.31 -0.28 11.02
N SER A 215 8.84 -0.33 9.78
CA SER A 215 7.61 -1.00 9.44
C SER A 215 7.68 -2.49 9.78
N ARG A 216 6.65 -3.00 10.45
CA ARG A 216 6.50 -4.43 10.74
C ARG A 216 6.34 -5.27 9.46
N TYR A 217 5.74 -4.69 8.44
CA TYR A 217 5.36 -5.41 7.22
C TYR A 217 6.23 -5.04 6.01
N ALA A 218 6.65 -3.78 5.86
CA ALA A 218 7.41 -3.30 4.71
C ALA A 218 8.94 -3.44 4.84
N SER A 219 9.47 -3.68 6.05
CA SER A 219 10.90 -3.99 6.21
C SER A 219 11.23 -5.32 5.52
N LEU A 220 12.23 -5.26 4.62
CA LEU A 220 12.69 -6.40 3.81
C LEU A 220 13.71 -7.26 4.57
#